data_918cecaebaaa619a61201c199262b202
#
_entry.id   918cecaebaaa619a61201c199262b202
#
_cell.length_a   1.000
_cell.length_b   1.000
_cell.length_c   1.000
_cell.angle_alpha   90.00
_cell.angle_beta   90.00
_cell.angle_gamma   90.00
#
_symmetry.space_group_name_H-M   'P 1'
#
loop_
_entity.id
_entity.type
_entity.pdbx_description
1 polymer ?
#
loop_
_entity_poly.entity_id
_entity_poly.type
_entity_poly.pdbx_seq_one_letter_code
_entity_poly.pdbx_strand_id
1 'polypeptide(L)'
;MAFRVQEFRAQMVSDGARPNLFQCTLNFPTLATGTTGASGFASGNGASTKFTFMCKTAQLPGSSVNQVPVFYFGRELKFAGNRTFPEWTVTVVNDEDFIIRKAFEKWLSGINSHAGNLRSGAFIQGDGGYQQDATVYQYGKTGNVLKKYNFVGLFPVDISPIELDWGANDTIEEYAVTFAYQWWESDTTDALTDRKSTRLNSSHVKRSRMPSSA
;
A
#
# COMPACT_ATOMS: atom_id res chain seq x y z
N MET A 1 37.07 -5.61 -23.10
CA MET A 1 36.75 -5.54 -21.66
C MET A 1 36.90 -6.94 -21.10
N ALA A 2 37.80 -7.14 -20.18
CA ALA A 2 37.90 -8.43 -19.46
C ALA A 2 36.85 -8.42 -18.34
N PHE A 3 35.96 -9.41 -18.33
CA PHE A 3 34.99 -9.60 -17.22
C PHE A 3 35.76 -9.97 -15.93
N ARG A 4 36.04 -8.99 -15.11
CA ARG A 4 36.74 -9.22 -13.83
C ARG A 4 35.70 -9.35 -12.72
N VAL A 5 35.60 -10.55 -12.15
CA VAL A 5 34.70 -10.84 -11.01
C VAL A 5 34.95 -9.91 -9.82
N GLN A 6 36.21 -9.48 -9.64
CA GLN A 6 36.58 -8.54 -8.58
C GLN A 6 35.97 -7.14 -8.80
N GLU A 7 35.92 -6.65 -10.04
CA GLU A 7 35.30 -5.36 -10.39
C GLU A 7 33.78 -5.41 -10.16
N PHE A 8 33.13 -6.51 -10.53
CA PHE A 8 31.72 -6.72 -10.23
C PHE A 8 31.46 -6.74 -8.73
N ARG A 9 32.25 -7.47 -7.95
CA ARG A 9 32.13 -7.54 -6.49
C ARG A 9 32.32 -6.18 -5.81
N ALA A 10 33.24 -5.35 -6.33
CA ALA A 10 33.50 -4.01 -5.80
C ALA A 10 32.32 -3.05 -6.04
N GLN A 11 31.47 -3.29 -7.05
CA GLN A 11 30.27 -2.51 -7.31
C GLN A 11 29.06 -2.95 -6.45
N MET A 12 29.09 -4.16 -5.90
CA MET A 12 28.01 -4.65 -5.04
C MET A 12 28.18 -4.15 -3.60
N VAL A 13 27.24 -3.32 -3.16
CA VAL A 13 27.18 -2.86 -1.77
C VAL A 13 26.55 -3.95 -0.91
N SER A 14 27.25 -4.39 0.15
CA SER A 14 26.73 -5.33 1.17
C SER A 14 26.16 -6.64 0.62
N ASP A 15 26.76 -7.20 -0.42
CA ASP A 15 26.33 -8.44 -1.10
C ASP A 15 24.90 -8.38 -1.74
N GLY A 16 24.38 -7.19 -1.99
CA GLY A 16 23.07 -6.98 -2.61
C GLY A 16 21.87 -7.08 -1.66
N ALA A 17 20.76 -6.52 -2.07
CA ALA A 17 19.49 -6.58 -1.32
C ALA A 17 18.91 -8.00 -1.33
N ARG A 18 18.36 -8.42 -0.20
CA ARG A 18 17.76 -9.75 -0.03
C ARG A 18 16.25 -9.69 -0.05
N PRO A 19 15.56 -10.50 -0.87
CA PRO A 19 14.09 -10.46 -0.98
C PRO A 19 13.36 -10.95 0.27
N ASN A 20 14.02 -11.71 1.15
CA ASN A 20 13.43 -12.22 2.40
C ASN A 20 13.50 -11.24 3.58
N LEU A 21 14.16 -10.08 3.42
CA LEU A 21 14.30 -9.07 4.47
C LEU A 21 13.31 -7.92 4.18
N PHE A 22 12.06 -8.15 4.48
CA PHE A 22 11.00 -7.16 4.30
C PHE A 22 9.99 -7.19 5.45
N GLN A 23 9.22 -6.14 5.57
CA GLN A 23 8.11 -6.02 6.51
C GLN A 23 6.97 -5.25 5.83
N CYS A 24 5.75 -5.74 5.97
CA CYS A 24 4.55 -5.06 5.52
C CYS A 24 3.73 -4.61 6.71
N THR A 25 3.32 -3.35 6.71
CA THR A 25 2.36 -2.83 7.68
C THR A 25 1.11 -2.39 6.94
N LEU A 26 -0.05 -2.75 7.46
CA LEU A 26 -1.36 -2.40 6.91
C LEU A 26 -2.23 -1.86 8.02
N ASN A 27 -2.83 -0.70 7.79
CA ASN A 27 -3.82 -0.13 8.67
C ASN A 27 -5.20 -0.68 8.28
N PHE A 28 -5.86 -1.37 9.21
CA PHE A 28 -7.24 -1.78 9.01
C PHE A 28 -8.18 -0.67 9.45
N PRO A 29 -9.29 -0.43 8.72
CA PRO A 29 -10.30 0.52 9.16
C PRO A 29 -10.94 0.06 10.47
N THR A 30 -11.34 1.01 11.32
CA THR A 30 -11.91 0.73 12.63
C THR A 30 -13.14 -0.18 12.58
N LEU A 31 -13.96 -0.07 11.52
CA LEU A 31 -15.10 -0.94 11.32
C LEU A 31 -14.68 -2.41 11.13
N ALA A 32 -13.56 -2.67 10.47
CA ALA A 32 -13.04 -4.02 10.24
C ALA A 32 -12.48 -4.65 11.53
N THR A 33 -11.92 -3.83 12.42
CA THR A 33 -11.28 -4.32 13.65
C THR A 33 -12.23 -4.38 14.86
N GLY A 34 -13.39 -3.72 14.79
CA GLY A 34 -14.37 -3.68 15.88
C GLY A 34 -13.93 -2.81 17.06
N THR A 35 -14.77 -1.84 17.45
CA THR A 35 -14.42 -0.85 18.49
C THR A 35 -14.86 -1.22 19.91
N THR A 36 -15.54 -2.30 20.17
CA THR A 36 -16.02 -2.60 21.54
C THR A 36 -16.14 -4.10 21.80
N GLY A 37 -15.36 -4.61 22.70
CA GLY A 37 -15.60 -5.56 23.77
C GLY A 37 -16.56 -6.75 23.62
N ALA A 38 -17.04 -7.05 22.43
CA ALA A 38 -17.87 -8.21 22.17
C ALA A 38 -17.03 -9.32 21.53
N SER A 39 -16.57 -10.23 22.35
CA SER A 39 -16.12 -11.57 22.02
C SER A 39 -15.01 -11.67 20.97
N GLY A 40 -13.76 -11.58 21.38
CA GLY A 40 -12.65 -12.19 20.68
C GLY A 40 -11.82 -11.30 19.75
N PHE A 41 -12.12 -10.04 19.61
CA PHE A 41 -11.24 -9.10 18.90
C PHE A 41 -10.47 -8.26 19.91
N ALA A 42 -9.17 -8.47 20.01
CA ALA A 42 -8.31 -7.55 20.73
C ALA A 42 -8.47 -6.16 20.10
N SER A 43 -8.67 -5.18 20.95
CA SER A 43 -8.72 -3.74 20.66
C SER A 43 -7.95 -3.33 19.41
N GLY A 44 -8.61 -2.69 18.47
CA GLY A 44 -8.19 -1.87 17.34
C GLY A 44 -6.89 -2.16 16.58
N ASN A 45 -5.84 -2.64 17.21
CA ASN A 45 -4.52 -2.86 16.62
C ASN A 45 -4.15 -4.33 16.42
N GLY A 46 -4.93 -5.29 16.90
CA GLY A 46 -4.56 -6.71 16.87
C GLY A 46 -4.36 -7.24 15.43
N ALA A 47 -5.29 -6.94 14.52
CA ALA A 47 -5.18 -7.37 13.13
C ALA A 47 -4.01 -6.70 12.39
N SER A 48 -3.80 -5.40 12.58
CA SER A 48 -2.68 -4.67 11.94
C SER A 48 -1.32 -5.17 12.43
N THR A 49 -1.17 -5.36 13.74
CA THR A 49 0.07 -5.88 14.34
C THR A 49 0.32 -7.32 13.87
N LYS A 50 -0.72 -8.17 13.91
CA LYS A 50 -0.62 -9.56 13.49
C LYS A 50 -0.31 -9.68 12.00
N PHE A 51 -0.93 -8.87 11.15
CA PHE A 51 -0.65 -8.83 9.71
C PHE A 51 0.83 -8.59 9.42
N THR A 52 1.48 -7.71 10.17
CA THR A 52 2.90 -7.39 10.00
C THR A 52 3.81 -8.62 10.11
N PHE A 53 3.44 -9.60 10.92
CA PHE A 53 4.19 -10.84 11.12
C PHE A 53 3.70 -11.99 10.22
N MET A 54 2.43 -11.98 9.82
CA MET A 54 1.81 -13.06 9.05
C MET A 54 1.87 -12.83 7.53
N CYS A 55 2.33 -11.68 7.06
CA CYS A 55 2.55 -11.41 5.64
C CYS A 55 3.78 -12.19 5.15
N LYS A 56 3.54 -13.32 4.45
CA LYS A 56 4.58 -14.23 3.96
C LYS A 56 5.25 -13.71 2.70
N THR A 57 4.46 -13.21 1.76
CA THR A 57 4.97 -12.65 0.51
C THR A 57 4.32 -11.31 0.19
N ALA A 58 5.11 -10.40 -0.34
CA ALA A 58 4.65 -9.13 -0.86
C ALA A 58 5.50 -8.72 -2.06
N GLN A 59 4.93 -7.93 -2.94
CA GLN A 59 5.65 -7.36 -4.07
C GLN A 59 5.98 -5.91 -3.80
N LEU A 60 7.13 -5.44 -4.27
CA LEU A 60 7.38 -4.00 -4.32
C LEU A 60 6.51 -3.39 -5.43
N PRO A 61 5.92 -2.19 -5.20
CA PRO A 61 4.98 -1.63 -6.15
C PRO A 61 5.64 -1.24 -7.46
N GLY A 62 4.97 -1.55 -8.56
CA GLY A 62 5.33 -1.12 -9.90
C GLY A 62 4.52 0.10 -10.34
N SER A 63 4.94 0.72 -11.42
CA SER A 63 4.14 1.70 -12.15
C SER A 63 4.48 1.65 -13.62
N SER A 64 3.50 1.87 -14.47
CA SER A 64 3.69 1.97 -15.91
C SER A 64 3.20 3.32 -16.43
N VAL A 65 3.85 3.80 -17.47
CA VAL A 65 3.44 5.01 -18.19
C VAL A 65 3.01 4.58 -19.58
N ASN A 66 1.76 4.85 -19.93
CA ASN A 66 1.23 4.54 -21.24
C ASN A 66 1.90 5.41 -22.31
N GLN A 67 1.95 4.91 -23.53
CA GLN A 67 2.49 5.61 -24.69
C GLN A 67 1.33 6.15 -25.53
N VAL A 68 1.46 7.41 -25.97
CA VAL A 68 0.54 8.03 -26.93
C VAL A 68 1.24 8.09 -28.28
N PRO A 69 0.86 7.23 -29.23
CA PRO A 69 1.45 7.25 -30.58
C PRO A 69 0.86 8.40 -31.40
N VAL A 70 1.71 9.17 -32.06
CA VAL A 70 1.35 10.20 -33.03
C VAL A 70 2.04 9.87 -34.34
N PHE A 71 1.26 9.74 -35.41
CA PHE A 71 1.81 9.41 -36.74
C PHE A 71 2.08 10.68 -37.52
N TYR A 72 3.29 10.81 -38.01
CA TYR A 72 3.70 11.90 -38.91
C TYR A 72 4.41 11.33 -40.14
N PHE A 73 3.83 11.57 -41.31
CA PHE A 73 4.32 11.05 -42.62
C PHE A 73 4.67 9.58 -42.62
N GLY A 74 3.81 8.72 -42.08
CA GLY A 74 4.00 7.28 -42.00
C GLY A 74 4.96 6.79 -40.91
N ARG A 75 5.51 7.68 -40.07
CA ARG A 75 6.38 7.35 -38.95
C ARG A 75 5.67 7.58 -37.62
N GLU A 76 5.72 6.58 -36.74
CA GLU A 76 5.21 6.64 -35.39
C GLU A 76 6.18 7.40 -34.48
N LEU A 77 5.68 8.43 -33.80
CA LEU A 77 6.35 9.14 -32.71
C LEU A 77 5.63 8.82 -31.39
N LYS A 78 6.36 8.41 -30.37
CA LYS A 78 5.81 8.02 -29.07
C LYS A 78 5.99 9.12 -28.04
N PHE A 79 4.89 9.53 -27.44
CA PHE A 79 4.88 10.47 -26.32
C PHE A 79 4.46 9.76 -25.03
N ALA A 80 4.90 10.27 -23.89
CA ALA A 80 4.48 9.76 -22.59
C ALA A 80 3.02 10.12 -22.32
N GLY A 81 2.22 9.12 -21.96
CA GLY A 81 0.82 9.25 -21.58
C GLY A 81 0.62 9.18 -20.06
N ASN A 82 -0.53 8.70 -19.65
CA ASN A 82 -0.91 8.60 -18.24
C ASN A 82 -0.17 7.47 -17.53
N ARG A 83 0.12 7.71 -16.23
CA ARG A 83 0.67 6.69 -15.34
C ARG A 83 -0.44 5.80 -14.80
N THR A 84 -0.21 4.49 -14.77
CA THR A 84 -1.09 3.48 -14.18
C THR A 84 -0.34 2.70 -13.11
N PHE A 85 -1.08 2.28 -12.09
CA PHE A 85 -0.57 1.49 -10.97
C PHE A 85 -1.25 0.12 -11.01
N PRO A 86 -0.48 -0.99 -11.15
CA PRO A 86 -1.04 -2.32 -11.10
C PRO A 86 -1.51 -2.66 -9.68
N GLU A 87 -2.45 -3.59 -9.57
CA GLU A 87 -2.89 -4.12 -8.29
C GLU A 87 -1.73 -4.72 -7.50
N TRP A 88 -1.86 -4.68 -6.17
CA TRP A 88 -0.86 -5.19 -5.25
C TRP A 88 -1.38 -6.43 -4.54
N THR A 89 -0.67 -7.55 -4.68
CA THR A 89 -1.04 -8.82 -4.07
C THR A 89 -0.07 -9.19 -2.97
N VAL A 90 -0.60 -9.66 -1.85
CA VAL A 90 0.14 -10.19 -0.72
C VAL A 90 -0.38 -11.58 -0.36
N THR A 91 0.50 -12.47 0.11
CA THR A 91 0.11 -13.76 0.68
C THR A 91 0.21 -13.68 2.19
N VAL A 92 -0.84 -14.09 2.86
CA VAL A 92 -0.97 -14.09 4.32
C VAL A 92 -1.07 -15.51 4.83
N VAL A 93 -0.30 -15.83 5.86
CA VAL A 93 -0.43 -17.09 6.60
C VAL A 93 -1.66 -16.98 7.50
N ASN A 94 -2.54 -17.98 7.41
CA ASN A 94 -3.72 -18.03 8.26
C ASN A 94 -3.35 -18.59 9.64
N ASP A 95 -4.02 -18.10 10.67
CA ASP A 95 -3.88 -18.60 12.03
C ASP A 95 -5.25 -19.06 12.55
N GLU A 96 -5.27 -19.98 13.53
CA GLU A 96 -6.49 -20.59 14.07
C GLU A 96 -7.54 -19.58 14.58
N ASP A 97 -7.15 -18.38 14.95
CA ASP A 97 -8.07 -17.33 15.38
C ASP A 97 -8.78 -16.60 14.22
N PHE A 98 -8.28 -16.72 12.99
CA PHE A 98 -8.81 -16.07 11.79
C PHE A 98 -8.95 -14.54 11.88
N ILE A 99 -8.25 -13.88 12.77
CA ILE A 99 -8.42 -12.43 13.04
C ILE A 99 -8.20 -11.62 11.78
N ILE A 100 -7.12 -11.90 11.03
CA ILE A 100 -6.76 -11.12 9.82
C ILE A 100 -7.81 -11.37 8.72
N ARG A 101 -8.19 -12.63 8.49
CA ARG A 101 -9.19 -12.96 7.46
C ARG A 101 -10.55 -12.36 7.78
N LYS A 102 -11.01 -12.47 9.03
CA LYS A 102 -12.24 -11.82 9.50
C LYS A 102 -12.21 -10.29 9.34
N ALA A 103 -11.05 -9.66 9.54
CA ALA A 103 -10.89 -8.23 9.32
C ALA A 103 -11.06 -7.85 7.84
N PHE A 104 -10.48 -8.63 6.92
CA PHE A 104 -10.67 -8.43 5.49
C PHE A 104 -12.10 -8.68 5.03
N GLU A 105 -12.74 -9.75 5.50
CA GLU A 105 -14.14 -10.05 5.20
C GLU A 105 -15.08 -8.93 5.66
N LYS A 106 -14.86 -8.41 6.87
CA LYS A 106 -15.63 -7.25 7.38
C LYS A 106 -15.35 -5.99 6.58
N TRP A 107 -14.11 -5.78 6.16
CA TRP A 107 -13.75 -4.64 5.34
C TRP A 107 -14.49 -4.67 4.00
N LEU A 108 -14.46 -5.79 3.28
CA LEU A 108 -15.20 -5.99 2.03
C LEU A 108 -16.72 -5.83 2.25
N SER A 109 -17.27 -6.45 3.29
CA SER A 109 -18.69 -6.32 3.63
C SER A 109 -19.10 -4.89 3.97
N GLY A 110 -18.19 -4.11 4.57
CA GLY A 110 -18.42 -2.69 4.85
C GLY A 110 -18.35 -1.80 3.62
N ILE A 111 -17.52 -2.17 2.62
CA ILE A 111 -17.46 -1.48 1.32
C ILE A 111 -18.75 -1.73 0.55
N ASN A 112 -19.23 -2.98 0.57
CA ASN A 112 -20.43 -3.40 -0.14
C ASN A 112 -21.11 -4.56 0.60
N SER A 113 -22.30 -4.33 1.18
CA SER A 113 -23.03 -5.35 1.92
C SER A 113 -23.64 -6.39 0.99
N HIS A 114 -23.59 -7.67 1.40
CA HIS A 114 -24.01 -8.81 0.58
C HIS A 114 -25.50 -8.75 0.16
N ALA A 115 -26.37 -8.37 1.09
CA ALA A 115 -27.81 -8.40 0.84
C ALA A 115 -28.36 -7.09 0.24
N GLY A 116 -27.83 -5.95 0.65
CA GLY A 116 -28.37 -4.64 0.30
C GLY A 116 -27.59 -3.89 -0.77
N ASN A 117 -26.40 -4.35 -1.12
CA ASN A 117 -25.47 -3.66 -2.01
C ASN A 117 -25.20 -2.20 -1.56
N LEU A 118 -25.21 -1.99 -0.25
CA LEU A 118 -25.04 -0.68 0.37
C LEU A 118 -23.68 -0.58 1.07
N ARG A 119 -23.08 0.60 0.97
CA ARG A 119 -21.88 0.94 1.71
C ARG A 119 -22.21 1.30 3.16
N SER A 120 -21.40 0.84 4.11
CA SER A 120 -21.54 1.24 5.51
C SER A 120 -21.39 2.75 5.69
N GLY A 121 -22.28 3.36 6.50
CA GLY A 121 -22.20 4.79 6.82
C GLY A 121 -20.87 5.20 7.47
N ALA A 122 -20.23 4.31 8.21
CA ALA A 122 -18.90 4.54 8.79
C ALA A 122 -17.79 4.67 7.74
N PHE A 123 -18.00 4.16 6.52
CA PHE A 123 -17.07 4.29 5.40
C PHE A 123 -17.34 5.49 4.49
N ILE A 124 -18.41 6.23 4.75
CA ILE A 124 -18.77 7.46 4.03
C ILE A 124 -18.24 8.68 4.76
N GLN A 125 -18.17 8.62 6.10
CA GLN A 125 -17.78 9.73 6.96
C GLN A 125 -16.35 9.53 7.49
N GLY A 126 -15.54 10.58 7.41
CA GLY A 126 -14.25 10.68 8.08
C GLY A 126 -13.05 10.41 7.20
N ASP A 127 -11.92 10.46 7.85
CA ASP A 127 -10.56 10.43 7.33
C ASP A 127 -10.27 9.13 6.53
N GLY A 128 -10.38 9.22 5.20
CA GLY A 128 -10.13 8.11 4.29
C GLY A 128 -11.27 7.09 4.12
N GLY A 129 -12.24 7.04 5.00
CA GLY A 129 -13.38 6.11 4.91
C GLY A 129 -12.95 4.64 4.82
N TYR A 130 -13.26 3.98 3.69
CA TYR A 130 -12.84 2.59 3.45
C TYR A 130 -11.40 2.46 2.93
N GLN A 131 -10.80 3.55 2.48
CA GLN A 131 -9.42 3.58 1.99
C GLN A 131 -8.47 3.72 3.17
N GLN A 132 -7.41 2.95 3.16
CA GLN A 132 -6.39 2.95 4.20
C GLN A 132 -5.01 3.00 3.56
N ASP A 133 -3.98 3.18 4.38
CA ASP A 133 -2.61 3.21 3.93
C ASP A 133 -1.87 1.95 4.36
N ALA A 134 -0.95 1.52 3.51
CA ALA A 134 -0.04 0.43 3.79
C ALA A 134 1.40 0.87 3.54
N THR A 135 2.34 0.24 4.22
CA THR A 135 3.76 0.50 4.04
C THR A 135 4.54 -0.79 3.90
N VAL A 136 5.44 -0.84 2.93
CA VAL A 136 6.41 -1.91 2.75
C VAL A 136 7.81 -1.38 3.01
N TYR A 137 8.52 -2.06 3.92
CA TYR A 137 9.92 -1.79 4.25
C TYR A 137 10.79 -2.90 3.69
N GLN A 138 11.87 -2.53 3.04
CA GLN A 138 12.95 -3.41 2.66
C GLN A 138 14.13 -3.18 3.60
N TYR A 139 14.62 -4.24 4.23
CA TYR A 139 15.71 -4.18 5.17
C TYR A 139 17.03 -4.70 4.59
N GLY A 140 18.12 -4.17 5.09
CA GLY A 140 19.47 -4.70 4.90
C GLY A 140 19.79 -5.81 5.90
N LYS A 141 20.90 -6.53 5.67
CA LYS A 141 21.40 -7.58 6.59
C LYS A 141 21.71 -7.08 8.01
N THR A 142 21.97 -5.80 8.15
CA THR A 142 22.26 -5.14 9.44
C THR A 142 21.01 -4.63 10.15
N GLY A 143 19.80 -4.90 9.58
CA GLY A 143 18.52 -4.44 10.13
C GLY A 143 18.16 -2.99 9.80
N ASN A 144 19.00 -2.29 9.04
CA ASN A 144 18.71 -0.93 8.59
C ASN A 144 17.66 -0.95 7.46
N VAL A 145 16.80 0.06 7.43
CA VAL A 145 15.84 0.26 6.33
C VAL A 145 16.62 0.71 5.09
N LEU A 146 16.52 -0.07 4.01
CA LEU A 146 17.10 0.26 2.72
C LEU A 146 16.15 1.11 1.89
N LYS A 147 14.87 0.76 1.93
CA LYS A 147 13.84 1.41 1.12
C LYS A 147 12.47 1.29 1.79
N LYS A 148 11.67 2.35 1.68
CA LYS A 148 10.31 2.42 2.18
C LYS A 148 9.36 2.78 1.02
N TYR A 149 8.24 2.08 0.94
CA TYR A 149 7.15 2.36 0.00
C TYR A 149 5.86 2.53 0.77
N ASN A 150 5.18 3.66 0.58
CA ASN A 150 3.87 3.93 1.13
C ASN A 150 2.83 3.81 0.03
N PHE A 151 1.79 3.02 0.26
CA PHE A 151 0.61 2.94 -0.57
C PHE A 151 -0.46 3.85 0.00
N VAL A 152 -1.04 4.70 -0.84
CA VAL A 152 -2.04 5.69 -0.44
C VAL A 152 -3.40 5.29 -0.99
N GLY A 153 -4.41 5.32 -0.14
CA GLY A 153 -5.79 5.04 -0.52
C GLY A 153 -6.04 3.59 -0.94
N LEU A 154 -5.43 2.64 -0.23
CA LEU A 154 -5.48 1.21 -0.49
C LEU A 154 -6.77 0.59 0.08
N PHE A 155 -7.36 -0.35 -0.66
CA PHE A 155 -8.50 -1.16 -0.22
C PHE A 155 -8.46 -2.54 -0.86
N PRO A 156 -8.98 -3.59 -0.20
CA PRO A 156 -9.02 -4.94 -0.75
C PRO A 156 -10.05 -5.03 -1.88
N VAL A 157 -9.66 -5.73 -2.94
CA VAL A 157 -10.52 -6.04 -4.10
C VAL A 157 -10.91 -7.50 -4.11
N ASP A 158 -9.96 -8.37 -3.76
CA ASP A 158 -10.17 -9.81 -3.77
C ASP A 158 -9.46 -10.49 -2.59
N ILE A 159 -10.09 -11.55 -2.08
CA ILE A 159 -9.53 -12.48 -1.10
C ILE A 159 -9.64 -13.87 -1.69
N SER A 160 -8.51 -14.53 -1.91
CA SER A 160 -8.51 -15.87 -2.49
C SER A 160 -9.21 -16.90 -1.56
N PRO A 161 -9.84 -17.92 -2.13
CA PRO A 161 -10.32 -19.07 -1.36
C PRO A 161 -9.15 -19.80 -0.69
N ILE A 162 -9.44 -20.50 0.40
CA ILE A 162 -8.53 -21.46 1.04
C ILE A 162 -9.06 -22.85 0.70
N GLU A 163 -8.21 -23.67 0.10
CA GLU A 163 -8.55 -25.06 -0.18
C GLU A 163 -8.36 -25.91 1.09
N LEU A 164 -9.38 -26.70 1.43
CA LEU A 164 -9.36 -27.59 2.57
C LEU A 164 -9.27 -29.03 2.06
N ASP A 165 -8.25 -29.77 2.49
CA ASP A 165 -8.02 -31.16 2.12
C ASP A 165 -7.63 -31.98 3.36
N TRP A 166 -8.33 -33.06 3.57
CA TRP A 166 -8.07 -33.98 4.67
C TRP A 166 -6.70 -34.70 4.58
N GLY A 167 -6.14 -34.76 3.37
CA GLY A 167 -4.80 -35.30 3.13
C GLY A 167 -3.65 -34.35 3.47
N ALA A 168 -3.91 -33.10 3.65
CA ALA A 168 -2.90 -32.06 3.90
C ALA A 168 -2.58 -31.94 5.40
N ASN A 169 -1.80 -32.87 5.95
CA ASN A 169 -1.57 -32.97 7.40
C ASN A 169 -0.51 -31.99 7.94
N ASP A 170 0.50 -31.59 7.13
CA ASP A 170 1.67 -30.84 7.60
C ASP A 170 1.82 -29.49 6.88
N THR A 171 0.71 -28.90 6.45
CA THR A 171 0.69 -27.62 5.74
C THR A 171 -0.12 -26.58 6.51
N ILE A 172 0.40 -25.35 6.60
CA ILE A 172 -0.33 -24.22 7.17
C ILE A 172 -1.12 -23.55 6.05
N GLU A 173 -2.35 -23.15 6.34
CA GLU A 173 -3.20 -22.46 5.39
C GLU A 173 -2.64 -21.08 5.01
N GLU A 174 -2.69 -20.79 3.74
CA GLU A 174 -2.28 -19.50 3.19
C GLU A 174 -3.35 -18.99 2.22
N TYR A 175 -3.51 -17.70 2.15
CA TYR A 175 -4.40 -17.07 1.18
C TYR A 175 -3.80 -15.78 0.66
N ALA A 176 -4.15 -15.43 -0.56
CA ALA A 176 -3.75 -14.19 -1.18
C ALA A 176 -4.82 -13.11 -1.02
N VAL A 177 -4.40 -11.88 -0.83
CA VAL A 177 -5.26 -10.70 -0.84
C VAL A 177 -4.74 -9.74 -1.88
N THR A 178 -5.64 -9.32 -2.76
CA THR A 178 -5.34 -8.35 -3.82
C THR A 178 -5.94 -7.00 -3.45
N PHE A 179 -5.14 -5.97 -3.58
CA PHE A 179 -5.50 -4.59 -3.26
C PHE A 179 -5.42 -3.70 -4.48
N ALA A 180 -6.39 -2.79 -4.61
CA ALA A 180 -6.28 -1.60 -5.42
C ALA A 180 -5.86 -0.41 -4.55
N TYR A 181 -5.12 0.53 -5.12
CA TYR A 181 -4.66 1.73 -4.44
C TYR A 181 -4.59 2.90 -5.44
N GLN A 182 -4.53 4.13 -4.93
CA GLN A 182 -4.53 5.33 -5.79
C GLN A 182 -3.14 5.57 -6.39
N TRP A 183 -2.11 5.61 -5.55
CA TRP A 183 -0.70 5.74 -5.94
C TRP A 183 0.20 5.20 -4.82
N TRP A 184 1.46 5.10 -5.12
CA TRP A 184 2.47 4.83 -4.11
C TRP A 184 3.56 5.90 -4.13
N GLU A 185 4.18 6.09 -2.98
CA GLU A 185 5.30 6.99 -2.76
C GLU A 185 6.47 6.23 -2.15
N SER A 186 7.67 6.69 -2.42
CA SER A 186 8.87 6.16 -1.79
C SER A 186 9.64 7.31 -1.15
N ASP A 187 10.55 6.98 -0.25
CA ASP A 187 11.48 7.92 0.38
C ASP A 187 12.26 8.82 -0.61
N THR A 188 12.35 8.41 -1.88
CA THR A 188 12.98 9.22 -2.94
C THR A 188 11.98 10.07 -3.73
N THR A 189 10.69 9.76 -3.68
CA THR A 189 9.64 10.51 -4.42
C THR A 189 8.95 11.57 -3.57
N ASP A 190 8.95 11.46 -2.25
CA ASP A 190 8.39 12.42 -1.30
C ASP A 190 8.99 13.83 -1.42
N ALA A 191 10.25 13.94 -1.78
CA ALA A 191 10.95 15.23 -1.89
C ALA A 191 10.41 16.18 -2.96
N LEU A 192 9.50 15.72 -3.85
CA LEU A 192 8.91 16.53 -4.91
C LEU A 192 7.56 17.16 -4.53
N THR A 193 6.84 16.60 -3.57
CA THR A 193 5.53 17.07 -3.13
C THR A 193 5.63 18.23 -2.15
N ASP A 194 6.67 18.28 -1.35
CA ASP A 194 6.87 19.31 -0.30
C ASP A 194 7.18 20.73 -0.87
N ARG A 195 7.60 20.82 -2.12
CA ARG A 195 7.87 22.11 -2.78
C ARG A 195 6.64 22.86 -3.25
N LYS A 196 5.46 22.20 -3.32
CA LYS A 196 4.22 22.83 -3.80
C LYS A 196 3.36 23.42 -2.70
N SER A 197 3.41 22.88 -1.49
CA SER A 197 2.60 23.35 -0.36
C SER A 197 3.14 24.63 0.30
N THR A 198 4.45 24.84 0.27
CA THR A 198 5.09 26.04 0.87
C THR A 198 4.96 27.30 0.02
N ARG A 199 4.58 27.21 -1.24
CA ARG A 199 4.43 28.41 -2.11
C ARG A 199 3.02 29.02 -2.10
N LEU A 200 2.01 28.36 -1.56
CA LEU A 200 0.63 28.86 -1.54
C LEU A 200 0.27 29.69 -0.28
N ASN A 201 1.11 29.69 0.74
CA ASN A 201 0.82 30.40 2.00
C ASN A 201 1.51 31.75 2.20
N SER A 202 2.26 32.26 1.22
CA SER A 202 2.97 33.54 1.38
C SER A 202 2.37 34.73 0.63
N SER A 203 1.18 34.60 -0.01
CA SER A 203 0.59 35.70 -0.81
C SER A 203 -0.66 36.37 -0.21
N HIS A 204 -1.01 36.08 1.04
CA HIS A 204 -2.16 36.74 1.67
C HIS A 204 -1.80 37.47 2.97
N VAL A 205 -0.94 38.47 2.92
CA VAL A 205 -1.02 39.58 3.87
C VAL A 205 -0.32 40.79 3.28
N LYS A 206 -1.06 41.65 2.59
CA LYS A 206 -0.86 43.11 2.56
C LYS A 206 -2.08 43.77 1.92
N ARG A 207 -3.12 43.95 2.67
CA ARG A 207 -4.07 45.05 2.42
C ARG A 207 -3.63 46.23 3.28
N SER A 208 -3.06 47.21 2.63
CA SER A 208 -2.74 48.52 3.20
C SER A 208 -4.03 49.22 3.68
N ARG A 209 -3.99 49.69 4.91
CA ARG A 209 -4.95 50.67 5.42
C ARG A 209 -4.77 51.97 4.64
N MET A 210 -5.83 52.49 4.04
CA MET A 210 -5.90 53.88 3.63
C MET A 210 -6.12 54.74 4.88
N PRO A 211 -5.44 55.87 4.99
CA PRO A 211 -5.74 56.85 6.03
C PRO A 211 -7.02 57.61 5.65
N SER A 212 -7.93 57.74 6.61
CA SER A 212 -9.04 58.67 6.59
C SER A 212 -8.51 60.06 6.76
N SER A 213 -8.74 60.93 5.78
CA SER A 213 -8.58 62.39 5.93
C SER A 213 -9.92 63.00 6.29
N ALA A 214 -9.87 63.87 7.28
CA ALA A 214 -10.91 64.74 7.79
C ALA A 214 -11.51 65.68 6.75
#